data_4fff849d1f760041046aaf006c9a1282
#
_entry.id   4fff849d1f760041046aaf006c9a1282
#
_cell.length_a   1.000
_cell.length_b   1.000
_cell.length_c   1.000
_cell.angle_alpha   90.00
_cell.angle_beta   90.00
_cell.angle_gamma   90.00
#
_symmetry.space_group_name_H-M   'P 1'
#
loop_
_entity.id
_entity.type
_entity.pdbx_description
1 polymer ?
#
loop_
_entity_poly.entity_id
_entity_poly.type
_entity_poly.pdbx_seq_one_letter_code
_entity_poly.pdbx_strand_id
1 'polypeptide(L)'
;RTTIKDVFKQYFQGEDCQVDIYNDGQTIINNYSDNAYDMVFLDLELGDENGFDIAEQIVLMNNDAIIIFVTSHENLVYEAFRFRPLGYIVKDRFDREFTRMMVKIVDKLIKMRQVIELGGEKFYVDRVVSIATQKRKICVKSLKGEILLADSYSKHVAELEKYGFVQSSKGVLINMKYIKCI
;
A
#
# COMPACT_ATOMS: atom_id res chain seq x y z
N ARG A 1 5.64 -20.68 19.13
CA ARG A 1 5.59 -19.21 18.87
C ARG A 1 4.77 -19.00 17.61
N THR A 2 3.64 -18.32 17.73
CA THR A 2 2.82 -17.90 16.57
C THR A 2 3.64 -16.87 15.79
N THR A 3 3.82 -17.09 14.50
CA THR A 3 4.56 -16.15 13.65
C THR A 3 3.61 -15.11 13.04
N ILE A 4 4.12 -13.96 12.60
CA ILE A 4 3.34 -12.95 11.86
C ILE A 4 2.62 -13.62 10.68
N LYS A 5 3.29 -14.54 9.98
CA LYS A 5 2.74 -15.31 8.86
C LYS A 5 1.50 -16.14 9.26
N ASP A 6 1.54 -16.80 10.41
CA ASP A 6 0.44 -17.64 10.89
C ASP A 6 -0.78 -16.78 11.22
N VAL A 7 -0.55 -15.62 11.87
CA VAL A 7 -1.61 -14.69 12.23
C VAL A 7 -2.23 -14.07 10.96
N PHE A 8 -1.42 -13.64 10.00
CA PHE A 8 -1.93 -13.12 8.73
C PHE A 8 -2.79 -14.15 8.00
N LYS A 9 -2.35 -15.39 7.89
CA LYS A 9 -3.14 -16.48 7.29
C LYS A 9 -4.47 -16.70 8.01
N GLN A 10 -4.50 -16.55 9.32
CA GLN A 10 -5.75 -16.69 10.11
C GLN A 10 -6.74 -15.56 9.83
N TYR A 11 -6.27 -14.30 9.71
CA TYR A 11 -7.14 -13.15 9.48
C TYR A 11 -7.58 -12.99 8.02
N PHE A 12 -6.75 -13.44 7.07
CA PHE A 12 -7.00 -13.30 5.63
C PHE A 12 -7.29 -14.65 4.96
N GLN A 13 -7.99 -15.56 5.65
CA GLN A 13 -8.42 -16.83 5.10
C GLN A 13 -9.29 -16.62 3.86
N GLY A 14 -8.86 -17.20 2.72
CA GLY A 14 -9.57 -17.11 1.44
C GLY A 14 -9.25 -15.89 0.57
N GLU A 15 -8.35 -15.00 1.02
CA GLU A 15 -7.80 -13.90 0.23
C GLU A 15 -6.40 -14.25 -0.30
N ASP A 16 -6.03 -13.74 -1.48
CA ASP A 16 -4.66 -13.83 -2.02
C ASP A 16 -3.72 -12.97 -1.15
N CYS A 17 -3.24 -13.55 -0.06
CA CYS A 17 -2.28 -12.92 0.83
C CYS A 17 -0.94 -13.69 0.74
N GLN A 18 0.03 -13.08 0.07
CA GLN A 18 1.40 -13.59 0.03
C GLN A 18 2.20 -12.95 1.16
N VAL A 19 2.93 -13.78 1.90
CA VAL A 19 3.83 -13.31 2.96
C VAL A 19 5.22 -13.86 2.68
N ASP A 20 6.15 -12.96 2.35
CA ASP A 20 7.55 -13.25 2.18
C ASP A 20 8.31 -12.90 3.44
N ILE A 21 9.34 -13.68 3.79
CA ILE A 21 10.14 -13.47 4.98
C ILE A 21 11.60 -13.31 4.55
N TYR A 22 12.22 -12.25 5.04
CA TYR A 22 13.63 -11.93 4.82
C TYR A 22 14.37 -11.88 6.15
N ASN A 23 15.61 -12.34 6.14
CA ASN A 23 16.46 -12.36 7.34
C ASN A 23 17.44 -11.18 7.39
N ASP A 24 17.55 -10.42 6.32
CA ASP A 24 18.41 -9.26 6.19
C ASP A 24 17.77 -8.16 5.36
N GLY A 25 18.21 -6.93 5.58
CA GLY A 25 17.64 -5.75 4.95
C GLY A 25 18.00 -5.63 3.47
N GLN A 26 19.21 -6.03 3.07
CA GLN A 26 19.64 -5.92 1.68
C GLN A 26 18.78 -6.81 0.77
N THR A 27 18.40 -8.00 1.23
CA THR A 27 17.55 -8.91 0.47
C THR A 27 16.14 -8.32 0.29
N ILE A 28 15.55 -7.70 1.32
CA ILE A 28 14.25 -7.04 1.14
C ILE A 28 14.33 -5.87 0.17
N ILE A 29 15.38 -5.05 0.23
CA ILE A 29 15.57 -3.90 -0.67
C ILE A 29 15.67 -4.37 -2.12
N ASN A 30 16.48 -5.40 -2.39
CA ASN A 30 16.66 -5.94 -3.74
C ASN A 30 15.36 -6.52 -4.33
N ASN A 31 14.52 -7.12 -3.48
CA ASN A 31 13.25 -7.71 -3.93
C ASN A 31 12.11 -6.68 -3.95
N TYR A 32 12.24 -5.55 -3.25
CA TYR A 32 11.19 -4.54 -3.16
C TYR A 32 10.89 -3.86 -4.50
N SER A 33 11.91 -3.66 -5.34
CA SER A 33 11.76 -3.07 -6.67
C SER A 33 10.92 -3.94 -7.61
N ASP A 34 11.02 -5.26 -7.47
CA ASP A 34 10.33 -6.22 -8.34
C ASP A 34 8.94 -6.62 -7.80
N ASN A 35 8.81 -6.62 -6.47
CA ASN A 35 7.59 -6.98 -5.76
C ASN A 35 7.18 -5.80 -4.86
N ALA A 36 6.34 -4.91 -5.36
CA ALA A 36 5.80 -3.82 -4.54
C ALA A 36 4.92 -4.40 -3.42
N TYR A 37 5.47 -4.54 -2.22
CA TYR A 37 4.73 -4.99 -1.04
C TYR A 37 3.72 -3.95 -0.59
N ASP A 38 2.49 -4.38 -0.30
CA ASP A 38 1.45 -3.53 0.27
C ASP A 38 1.84 -3.08 1.70
N MET A 39 2.62 -3.91 2.42
CA MET A 39 2.99 -3.67 3.81
C MET A 39 4.30 -4.37 4.17
N VAL A 40 5.10 -3.73 5.02
CA VAL A 40 6.37 -4.26 5.52
C VAL A 40 6.36 -4.24 7.05
N PHE A 41 6.58 -5.41 7.66
CA PHE A 41 6.92 -5.52 9.06
C PHE A 41 8.43 -5.54 9.18
N LEU A 42 8.99 -4.56 9.86
CA LEU A 42 10.42 -4.32 9.88
C LEU A 42 10.95 -4.33 11.32
N ASP A 43 11.89 -5.21 11.57
CA ASP A 43 12.66 -5.16 12.81
C ASP A 43 13.69 -4.03 12.75
N LEU A 44 13.95 -3.37 13.85
CA LEU A 44 15.02 -2.38 13.96
C LEU A 44 16.41 -3.02 14.08
N GLU A 45 16.46 -4.27 14.52
CA GLU A 45 17.70 -5.07 14.64
C GLU A 45 17.67 -6.21 13.63
N LEU A 46 18.33 -6.03 12.50
CA LEU A 46 18.46 -7.02 11.44
C LEU A 46 19.95 -7.46 11.33
N GLY A 47 20.42 -8.23 12.32
CA GLY A 47 21.84 -8.55 12.41
C GLY A 47 22.70 -7.30 12.65
N ASP A 48 23.60 -7.00 11.71
CA ASP A 48 24.44 -5.80 11.75
C ASP A 48 23.78 -4.57 11.08
N GLU A 49 22.59 -4.71 10.50
CA GLU A 49 21.88 -3.67 9.79
C GLU A 49 20.89 -2.93 10.71
N ASN A 50 20.76 -1.61 10.49
CA ASN A 50 19.79 -0.79 11.18
C ASN A 50 18.47 -0.75 10.39
N GLY A 51 17.37 -1.19 11.00
CA GLY A 51 16.05 -1.18 10.36
C GLY A 51 15.56 0.22 9.94
N PHE A 52 16.05 1.29 10.54
CA PHE A 52 15.73 2.64 10.09
C PHE A 52 16.37 2.97 8.73
N ASP A 53 17.59 2.48 8.45
CA ASP A 53 18.25 2.69 7.18
C ASP A 53 17.52 1.92 6.07
N ILE A 54 17.01 0.73 6.39
CA ILE A 54 16.18 -0.06 5.49
C ILE A 54 14.83 0.64 5.24
N ALA A 55 14.19 1.17 6.29
CA ALA A 55 12.95 1.92 6.17
C ALA A 55 13.12 3.15 5.26
N GLU A 56 14.23 3.87 5.38
CA GLU A 56 14.54 5.03 4.55
C GLU A 56 14.64 4.66 3.06
N GLN A 57 15.32 3.57 2.74
CA GLN A 57 15.42 3.07 1.38
C GLN A 57 14.04 2.66 0.83
N ILE A 58 13.22 1.96 1.63
CA ILE A 58 11.86 1.58 1.25
C ILE A 58 11.01 2.83 0.94
N VAL A 59 11.05 3.85 1.80
CA VAL A 59 10.31 5.11 1.61
C VAL A 59 10.79 5.88 0.38
N LEU A 60 12.09 5.86 0.08
CA LEU A 60 12.65 6.46 -1.13
C LEU A 60 12.15 5.77 -2.41
N MET A 61 12.00 4.44 -2.38
CA MET A 61 11.46 3.67 -3.51
C MET A 61 9.93 3.81 -3.63
N ASN A 62 9.23 3.85 -2.49
CA ASN A 62 7.79 3.98 -2.42
C ASN A 62 7.39 4.83 -1.20
N ASN A 63 7.10 6.10 -1.42
CA ASN A 63 6.69 7.04 -0.36
C ASN A 63 5.35 6.67 0.31
N ASP A 64 4.56 5.80 -0.31
CA ASP A 64 3.29 5.30 0.22
C ASP A 64 3.44 3.93 0.92
N ALA A 65 4.67 3.43 1.08
CA ALA A 65 4.92 2.16 1.75
C ALA A 65 4.32 2.14 3.16
N ILE A 66 3.57 1.08 3.47
CA ILE A 66 3.04 0.88 4.82
C ILE A 66 4.10 0.15 5.62
N ILE A 67 4.73 0.86 6.56
CA ILE A 67 5.74 0.28 7.45
C ILE A 67 5.14 0.10 8.85
N ILE A 68 5.41 -1.06 9.45
CA ILE A 68 5.12 -1.37 10.84
C ILE A 68 6.44 -1.86 11.46
N PHE A 69 6.94 -1.13 12.43
CA PHE A 69 8.13 -1.57 13.15
C PHE A 69 7.78 -2.63 14.21
N VAL A 70 8.59 -3.68 14.29
CA VAL A 70 8.47 -4.75 15.27
C VAL A 70 9.84 -4.94 15.94
N THR A 71 10.01 -4.49 17.17
CA THR A 71 11.32 -4.45 17.80
C THR A 71 11.26 -4.68 19.31
N SER A 72 12.40 -5.01 19.91
CA SER A 72 12.58 -5.06 21.36
C SER A 72 12.80 -3.69 22.00
N HIS A 73 13.09 -2.65 21.20
CA HIS A 73 13.46 -1.33 21.67
C HIS A 73 12.26 -0.36 21.79
N GLU A 74 11.78 -0.17 23.00
CA GLU A 74 10.66 0.75 23.29
C GLU A 74 11.05 2.22 23.17
N ASN A 75 12.30 2.53 23.44
CA ASN A 75 12.84 3.89 23.47
C ASN A 75 13.03 4.52 22.08
N LEU A 76 13.06 3.70 21.02
CA LEU A 76 13.28 4.17 19.64
C LEU A 76 11.97 4.58 18.93
N VAL A 77 10.83 4.52 19.59
CA VAL A 77 9.53 4.88 19.01
C VAL A 77 9.50 6.31 18.46
N TYR A 78 10.18 7.26 19.11
CA TYR A 78 10.23 8.65 18.65
C TYR A 78 10.98 8.79 17.32
N GLU A 79 12.06 8.06 17.13
CA GLU A 79 12.83 8.07 15.87
C GLU A 79 12.02 7.43 14.73
N ALA A 80 11.22 6.41 15.04
CA ALA A 80 10.37 5.75 14.08
C ALA A 80 9.31 6.69 13.46
N PHE A 81 8.85 7.72 14.18
CA PHE A 81 7.81 8.64 13.67
C PHE A 81 8.19 9.37 12.40
N ARG A 82 9.47 9.59 12.13
CA ARG A 82 9.95 10.24 10.88
C ARG A 82 9.52 9.49 9.62
N PHE A 83 9.31 8.18 9.73
CA PHE A 83 8.85 7.32 8.63
C PHE A 83 7.33 7.23 8.51
N ARG A 84 6.58 7.92 9.39
CA ARG A 84 5.10 7.85 9.44
C ARG A 84 4.56 6.42 9.44
N PRO A 85 5.08 5.52 10.29
CA PRO A 85 4.68 4.13 10.29
C PRO A 85 3.20 3.99 10.62
N LEU A 86 2.55 2.94 10.10
CA LEU A 86 1.20 2.59 10.51
C LEU A 86 1.17 2.20 12.00
N GLY A 87 2.26 1.62 12.48
CA GLY A 87 2.39 1.24 13.87
C GLY A 87 3.81 0.86 14.29
N TYR A 88 3.91 0.66 15.60
CA TYR A 88 5.10 0.23 16.31
C TYR A 88 4.68 -0.85 17.29
N ILE A 89 5.31 -2.02 17.22
CA ILE A 89 4.99 -3.19 18.04
C ILE A 89 6.23 -3.57 18.84
N VAL A 90 6.11 -3.59 20.16
CA VAL A 90 7.16 -4.06 21.03
C VAL A 90 7.08 -5.59 21.16
N LYS A 91 8.17 -6.31 20.87
CA LYS A 91 8.20 -7.78 20.81
C LYS A 91 7.70 -8.44 22.10
N ASP A 92 8.01 -7.88 23.26
CA ASP A 92 7.59 -8.41 24.56
C ASP A 92 6.06 -8.38 24.78
N ARG A 93 5.36 -7.51 24.03
CA ARG A 93 3.91 -7.34 24.07
C ARG A 93 3.26 -7.66 22.73
N PHE A 94 3.95 -8.44 21.88
CA PHE A 94 3.59 -8.68 20.49
C PHE A 94 2.11 -9.06 20.32
N ASP A 95 1.63 -10.11 20.98
CA ASP A 95 0.27 -10.63 20.78
C ASP A 95 -0.82 -9.58 21.03
N ARG A 96 -0.66 -8.79 22.10
CA ARG A 96 -1.62 -7.74 22.45
C ARG A 96 -1.56 -6.55 21.48
N GLU A 97 -0.36 -6.10 21.15
CA GLU A 97 -0.17 -4.93 20.29
C GLU A 97 -0.49 -5.27 18.84
N PHE A 98 -0.12 -6.47 18.39
CA PHE A 98 -0.45 -6.96 17.07
C PHE A 98 -1.97 -7.08 16.86
N THR A 99 -2.70 -7.68 17.81
CA THR A 99 -4.17 -7.77 17.74
C THR A 99 -4.81 -6.38 17.61
N ARG A 100 -4.34 -5.39 18.37
CA ARG A 100 -4.82 -4.01 18.25
C ARG A 100 -4.46 -3.39 16.90
N MET A 101 -3.28 -3.71 16.37
CA MET A 101 -2.79 -3.24 15.10
C MET A 101 -3.60 -3.84 13.93
N MET A 102 -4.04 -5.10 14.05
CA MET A 102 -4.81 -5.78 13.00
C MET A 102 -6.05 -4.99 12.57
N VAL A 103 -6.74 -4.32 13.49
CA VAL A 103 -7.88 -3.45 13.14
C VAL A 103 -7.47 -2.35 12.18
N LYS A 104 -6.33 -1.68 12.45
CA LYS A 104 -5.80 -0.61 11.58
C LYS A 104 -5.30 -1.17 10.24
N ILE A 105 -4.67 -2.34 10.26
CA ILE A 105 -4.18 -3.03 9.07
C ILE A 105 -5.35 -3.37 8.14
N VAL A 106 -6.38 -4.01 8.68
CA VAL A 106 -7.57 -4.40 7.89
C VAL A 106 -8.26 -3.18 7.30
N ASP A 107 -8.48 -2.12 8.11
CA ASP A 107 -9.08 -0.86 7.61
C ASP A 107 -8.23 -0.24 6.48
N LYS A 108 -6.90 -0.23 6.65
CA LYS A 108 -5.99 0.30 5.63
C LYS A 108 -6.01 -0.54 4.36
N LEU A 109 -5.96 -1.88 4.48
CA LEU A 109 -6.00 -2.78 3.32
C LEU A 109 -7.35 -2.73 2.59
N ILE A 110 -8.47 -2.65 3.32
CA ILE A 110 -9.80 -2.47 2.70
C ILE A 110 -9.83 -1.17 1.88
N LYS A 111 -9.30 -0.08 2.42
CA LYS A 111 -9.22 1.20 1.69
C LYS A 111 -8.33 1.12 0.46
N MET A 112 -7.22 0.39 0.52
CA MET A 112 -6.32 0.18 -0.63
C MET A 112 -6.93 -0.76 -1.68
N ARG A 113 -7.79 -1.70 -1.26
CA ARG A 113 -8.43 -2.70 -2.13
C ARG A 113 -9.77 -2.25 -2.70
N GLN A 114 -10.12 -0.98 -2.62
CA GLN A 114 -11.30 -0.47 -3.31
C GLN A 114 -11.16 -0.74 -4.81
N VAL A 115 -12.12 -1.49 -5.35
CA VAL A 115 -12.12 -1.91 -6.75
C VAL A 115 -13.21 -1.15 -7.49
N ILE A 116 -12.88 -0.64 -8.66
CA ILE A 116 -13.82 -0.06 -9.61
C ILE A 116 -13.86 -0.95 -10.86
N GLU A 117 -15.03 -1.04 -11.47
CA GLU A 117 -15.21 -1.76 -12.72
C GLU A 117 -15.40 -0.74 -13.85
N LEU A 118 -14.53 -0.82 -14.87
CA LEU A 118 -14.53 0.07 -16.03
C LEU A 118 -14.45 -0.79 -17.29
N GLY A 119 -15.47 -0.72 -18.14
CA GLY A 119 -15.50 -1.48 -19.40
C GLY A 119 -15.41 -3.00 -19.24
N GLY A 120 -15.88 -3.54 -18.12
CA GLY A 120 -15.83 -4.97 -17.80
C GLY A 120 -14.51 -5.42 -17.14
N GLU A 121 -13.55 -4.50 -16.98
CA GLU A 121 -12.27 -4.77 -16.31
C GLU A 121 -12.26 -4.19 -14.89
N LYS A 122 -11.60 -4.88 -13.96
CA LYS A 122 -11.49 -4.48 -12.56
C LYS A 122 -10.16 -3.80 -12.28
N PHE A 123 -10.22 -2.65 -11.63
CA PHE A 123 -9.04 -1.86 -11.24
C PHE A 123 -9.06 -1.54 -9.76
N TYR A 124 -7.92 -1.66 -9.10
CA TYR A 124 -7.74 -1.09 -7.77
C TYR A 124 -7.66 0.43 -7.88
N VAL A 125 -8.52 1.13 -7.14
CA VAL A 125 -8.63 2.60 -7.13
C VAL A 125 -7.28 3.28 -6.88
N ASP A 126 -6.54 2.75 -5.91
CA ASP A 126 -5.24 3.28 -5.51
C ASP A 126 -4.14 3.09 -6.56
N ARG A 127 -4.36 2.29 -7.60
CA ARG A 127 -3.42 2.05 -8.71
C ARG A 127 -3.79 2.80 -9.99
N VAL A 128 -4.98 3.42 -10.03
CA VAL A 128 -5.41 4.22 -11.18
C VAL A 128 -4.97 5.67 -10.98
N VAL A 129 -4.19 6.17 -11.92
CA VAL A 129 -3.64 7.54 -11.93
C VAL A 129 -4.63 8.52 -12.54
N SER A 130 -5.20 8.17 -13.70
CA SER A 130 -6.17 9.02 -14.39
C SER A 130 -7.07 8.22 -15.33
N ILE A 131 -8.21 8.79 -15.65
CA ILE A 131 -9.16 8.25 -16.61
C ILE A 131 -9.53 9.37 -17.57
N ALA A 132 -9.38 9.16 -18.86
CA ALA A 132 -9.62 10.17 -19.88
C ALA A 132 -10.47 9.63 -21.03
N THR A 133 -11.29 10.50 -21.63
CA THR A 133 -12.00 10.17 -22.87
C THR A 133 -11.04 10.22 -24.06
N GLN A 134 -10.98 9.14 -24.83
CA GLN A 134 -10.20 9.07 -26.06
C GLN A 134 -10.98 8.34 -27.17
N LYS A 135 -11.33 9.05 -28.25
CA LYS A 135 -12.02 8.47 -29.43
C LYS A 135 -13.26 7.62 -29.07
N ARG A 136 -14.16 8.16 -28.23
CA ARG A 136 -15.36 7.46 -27.72
C ARG A 136 -15.10 6.24 -26.84
N LYS A 137 -13.87 6.07 -26.37
CA LYS A 137 -13.45 5.08 -25.37
C LYS A 137 -12.94 5.79 -24.14
N ILE A 138 -12.78 5.07 -23.06
CA ILE A 138 -12.04 5.56 -21.91
C ILE A 138 -10.61 5.00 -21.95
N CYS A 139 -9.65 5.89 -21.70
CA CYS A 139 -8.25 5.51 -21.46
C CYS A 139 -8.02 5.51 -19.95
N VAL A 140 -7.73 4.35 -19.40
CA VAL A 140 -7.36 4.19 -17.99
C VAL A 140 -5.86 4.13 -17.89
N LYS A 141 -5.26 5.14 -17.25
CA LYS A 141 -3.83 5.15 -16.91
C LYS A 141 -3.65 4.64 -15.50
N SER A 142 -2.92 3.56 -15.37
CA SER A 142 -2.56 2.94 -14.08
C SER A 142 -1.05 2.93 -13.88
N LEU A 143 -0.60 2.54 -12.69
CA LEU A 143 0.83 2.34 -12.40
C LEU A 143 1.47 1.24 -13.28
N LYS A 144 0.65 0.33 -13.86
CA LYS A 144 1.10 -0.75 -14.73
C LYS A 144 1.10 -0.39 -16.22
N GLY A 145 0.56 0.78 -16.59
CA GLY A 145 0.44 1.22 -17.97
C GLY A 145 -0.95 1.77 -18.31
N GLU A 146 -1.21 1.90 -19.59
CA GLU A 146 -2.46 2.47 -20.13
C GLU A 146 -3.26 1.40 -20.86
N ILE A 147 -4.59 1.43 -20.69
CA ILE A 147 -5.53 0.56 -21.40
C ILE A 147 -6.71 1.38 -21.94
N LEU A 148 -7.14 1.05 -23.16
CA LEU A 148 -8.31 1.63 -23.80
C LEU A 148 -9.50 0.69 -23.68
N LEU A 149 -10.58 1.14 -23.06
CA LEU A 149 -11.78 0.36 -22.80
C LEU A 149 -12.99 0.93 -23.55
N ALA A 150 -13.85 0.05 -24.03
CA ALA A 150 -15.10 0.41 -24.68
C ALA A 150 -16.16 0.72 -23.61
N ASP A 151 -16.10 1.91 -23.02
CA ASP A 151 -17.03 2.36 -21.99
C ASP A 151 -17.26 3.87 -22.06
N SER A 152 -18.29 4.34 -21.34
CA SER A 152 -18.67 5.76 -21.30
C SER A 152 -18.11 6.42 -20.04
N TYR A 153 -17.29 7.45 -20.23
CA TYR A 153 -16.73 8.26 -19.16
C TYR A 153 -17.80 8.78 -18.18
N SER A 154 -18.93 9.30 -18.72
CA SER A 154 -19.97 9.93 -17.89
C SER A 154 -20.66 8.98 -16.91
N LYS A 155 -20.62 7.67 -17.14
CA LYS A 155 -21.18 6.67 -16.23
C LYS A 155 -20.44 6.59 -14.91
N HIS A 156 -19.14 6.86 -14.94
CA HIS A 156 -18.22 6.59 -13.83
C HIS A 156 -17.83 7.83 -13.03
N VAL A 157 -18.14 9.04 -13.51
CA VAL A 157 -17.71 10.29 -12.87
C VAL A 157 -18.14 10.36 -11.41
N ALA A 158 -19.44 10.21 -11.15
CA ALA A 158 -20.00 10.34 -9.79
C ALA A 158 -19.51 9.26 -8.82
N GLU A 159 -19.18 8.07 -9.33
CA GLU A 159 -18.62 6.99 -8.53
C GLU A 159 -17.15 7.28 -8.22
N LEU A 160 -16.37 7.65 -9.22
CA LEU A 160 -14.94 7.92 -9.10
C LEU A 160 -14.65 9.12 -8.19
N GLU A 161 -15.51 10.15 -8.20
CA GLU A 161 -15.40 11.28 -7.28
C GLU A 161 -15.47 10.85 -5.81
N LYS A 162 -16.26 9.82 -5.47
CA LYS A 162 -16.30 9.26 -4.09
C LYS A 162 -14.98 8.64 -3.67
N TYR A 163 -14.16 8.23 -4.62
CA TYR A 163 -12.84 7.65 -4.40
C TYR A 163 -11.69 8.65 -4.51
N GLY A 164 -12.00 9.96 -4.54
CA GLY A 164 -10.98 11.01 -4.56
C GLY A 164 -10.44 11.34 -5.94
N PHE A 165 -11.16 10.98 -7.01
CA PHE A 165 -10.88 11.51 -8.33
C PHE A 165 -11.52 12.89 -8.50
N VAL A 166 -10.82 13.78 -9.18
CA VAL A 166 -11.32 15.12 -9.52
C VAL A 166 -11.26 15.35 -11.02
N GLN A 167 -12.25 16.07 -11.53
CA GLN A 167 -12.27 16.46 -12.93
C GLN A 167 -11.30 17.62 -13.17
N SER A 168 -10.20 17.36 -13.85
CA SER A 168 -9.20 18.39 -14.20
C SER A 168 -9.55 19.15 -15.46
N SER A 169 -10.28 18.52 -16.39
CA SER A 169 -10.80 19.12 -17.61
C SER A 169 -11.97 18.29 -18.15
N LYS A 170 -12.64 18.78 -19.20
CA LYS A 170 -13.75 18.04 -19.81
C LYS A 170 -13.29 16.66 -20.30
N GLY A 171 -13.82 15.61 -19.69
CA GLY A 171 -13.53 14.22 -20.05
C GLY A 171 -12.23 13.66 -19.47
N VAL A 172 -11.67 14.32 -18.42
CA VAL A 172 -10.46 13.83 -17.73
C VAL A 172 -10.68 13.87 -16.22
N LEU A 173 -10.55 12.72 -15.56
CA LEU A 173 -10.49 12.55 -14.11
C LEU A 173 -9.07 12.19 -13.70
N ILE A 174 -8.58 12.82 -12.64
CA ILE A 174 -7.27 12.57 -12.04
C ILE A 174 -7.48 12.13 -10.60
N ASN A 175 -6.79 11.09 -10.20
CA ASN A 175 -6.76 10.65 -8.82
C ASN A 175 -5.89 11.62 -8.00
N MET A 176 -6.49 12.27 -7.00
CA MET A 176 -5.83 13.24 -6.13
C MET A 176 -4.59 12.70 -5.43
N LYS A 177 -4.55 11.37 -5.20
CA LYS A 177 -3.39 10.68 -4.62
C LYS A 177 -2.09 10.93 -5.41
N TYR A 178 -2.18 11.11 -6.73
CA TYR A 178 -1.03 11.27 -7.63
C TYR A 178 -0.72 12.71 -8.01
N ILE A 179 -1.44 13.68 -7.44
CA ILE A 179 -1.12 15.09 -7.64
C ILE A 179 -0.02 15.48 -6.65
N LYS A 180 1.13 15.89 -7.19
CA LYS A 180 2.21 16.49 -6.40
C LYS A 180 2.11 18.01 -6.56
N CYS A 181 1.98 18.72 -5.44
CA CYS A 181 2.19 20.17 -5.43
C CYS A 181 3.69 20.42 -5.60
N ILE A 182 4.04 21.27 -6.55
CA ILE A 182 5.42 21.76 -6.75
C ILE A 182 5.57 23.03 -5.93
#